data_fd04f6c7d0496923ec3ebafbfd540111
#
_entry.id   fd04f6c7d0496923ec3ebafbfd540111
#
_cell.length_a   1.000
_cell.length_b   1.000
_cell.length_c   1.000
_cell.angle_alpha   90.00
_cell.angle_beta   90.00
_cell.angle_gamma   90.00
#
_symmetry.space_group_name_H-M   'P 1'
#
loop_
_entity.id
_entity.type
_entity.pdbx_description
1 polymer ?
#
loop_
_entity_poly.entity_id
_entity_poly.type
_entity_poly.pdbx_seq_one_letter_code
_entity_poly.pdbx_strand_id
1 'polypeptide(L)'
;MSTPAVHIENLSFAFDTATFHFGDAEVRPGEVVVLLGPSGAGKSTLMRLLRGELDPLEGAVHVVGEPVKTRKKILVLDESKAGWVPQLDDLQPMLTARENIAHHLLRLEEEEREQRVDDLVRAMQLQGQDQLPVRALSGGKRQRVSIAKAMANQPPVLLMDESLAQLDLRTKTSILIDVKQMVRDAQIAAILVLHDPSDALMIADQLWVIKDGALVQKGKPEDIVKAPESHAIAGLFDHINVVASTADIPGPWRLDGEEKWLFAHELPALEGAELLDSYTTPSGSLRRIRWNGYDLLQK
;
A
#
# COMPACT_ATOMS: atom_id res chain seq x y z
N MET A 1 12.21 -21.76 -11.13
CA MET A 1 11.65 -20.49 -10.65
C MET A 1 10.70 -20.83 -9.51
N SER A 2 10.77 -20.13 -8.37
CA SER A 2 9.85 -20.37 -7.24
C SER A 2 8.43 -19.93 -7.62
N THR A 3 7.41 -20.68 -7.18
CA THR A 3 6.01 -20.31 -7.36
C THR A 3 5.76 -18.94 -6.68
N PRO A 4 5.10 -17.96 -7.35
CA PRO A 4 4.73 -16.70 -6.73
C PRO A 4 3.76 -16.95 -5.56
N ALA A 5 3.88 -16.13 -4.52
CA ALA A 5 2.93 -16.16 -3.40
C ALA A 5 1.55 -15.65 -3.83
N VAL A 6 1.52 -14.62 -4.69
CA VAL A 6 0.31 -14.11 -5.34
C VAL A 6 0.55 -14.04 -6.83
N HIS A 7 -0.38 -14.56 -7.62
CA HIS A 7 -0.42 -14.39 -9.06
C HIS A 7 -1.80 -13.88 -9.47
N ILE A 8 -1.81 -12.74 -10.13
CA ILE A 8 -2.99 -12.10 -10.72
C ILE A 8 -2.93 -12.34 -12.23
N GLU A 9 -3.99 -12.88 -12.80
CA GLU A 9 -4.09 -13.22 -14.21
C GLU A 9 -5.27 -12.46 -14.83
N ASN A 10 -4.98 -11.54 -15.76
CA ASN A 10 -5.95 -10.73 -16.53
C ASN A 10 -7.14 -10.24 -15.69
N LEU A 11 -6.86 -9.74 -14.49
CA LEU A 11 -7.88 -9.44 -13.48
C LEU A 11 -8.65 -8.19 -13.83
N SER A 12 -9.97 -8.31 -13.95
CA SER A 12 -10.87 -7.18 -14.07
C SER A 12 -12.08 -7.33 -13.13
N PHE A 13 -12.71 -6.18 -12.83
CA PHE A 13 -13.89 -6.12 -11.99
C PHE A 13 -14.78 -4.96 -12.42
N ALA A 14 -16.10 -5.11 -12.30
CA ALA A 14 -17.05 -4.06 -12.58
C ALA A 14 -18.05 -3.87 -11.44
N PHE A 15 -18.28 -2.63 -11.06
CA PHE A 15 -19.52 -2.16 -10.42
C PHE A 15 -20.47 -1.63 -11.51
N ASP A 16 -21.70 -1.33 -11.15
CA ASP A 16 -22.72 -0.85 -12.10
C ASP A 16 -22.26 0.33 -12.99
N THR A 17 -21.38 1.19 -12.48
CA THR A 17 -20.96 2.44 -13.11
C THR A 17 -19.45 2.55 -13.38
N ALA A 18 -18.64 1.56 -12.96
CA ALA A 18 -17.19 1.63 -13.09
C ALA A 18 -16.58 0.25 -13.36
N THR A 19 -15.62 0.20 -14.28
CA THR A 19 -14.84 -1.00 -14.57
C THR A 19 -13.40 -0.80 -14.12
N PHE A 20 -12.81 -1.84 -13.53
CA PHE A 20 -11.45 -1.87 -13.03
C PHE A 20 -10.64 -2.90 -13.79
N HIS A 21 -9.42 -2.54 -14.19
CA HIS A 21 -8.52 -3.40 -14.98
C HIS A 21 -7.15 -3.46 -14.29
N PHE A 22 -6.86 -4.57 -13.65
CA PHE A 22 -5.59 -4.76 -12.94
C PHE A 22 -4.56 -5.57 -13.75
N GLY A 23 -5.01 -6.24 -14.82
CA GLY A 23 -4.15 -7.03 -15.70
C GLY A 23 -3.43 -8.17 -14.97
N ASP A 24 -2.16 -8.37 -15.34
CA ASP A 24 -1.31 -9.42 -14.79
C ASP A 24 -0.32 -8.84 -13.78
N ALA A 25 -0.13 -9.52 -12.65
CA ALA A 25 0.87 -9.15 -11.65
C ALA A 25 1.27 -10.34 -10.78
N GLU A 26 2.48 -10.30 -10.23
CA GLU A 26 3.00 -11.32 -9.35
C GLU A 26 3.67 -10.71 -8.12
N VAL A 27 3.53 -11.38 -6.98
CA VAL A 27 4.27 -11.08 -5.75
C VAL A 27 4.95 -12.35 -5.28
N ARG A 28 6.25 -12.26 -5.02
CA ARG A 28 7.04 -13.40 -4.56
C ARG A 28 7.05 -13.52 -3.04
N PRO A 29 7.32 -14.72 -2.49
CA PRO A 29 7.60 -14.86 -1.06
C PRO A 29 8.73 -13.92 -0.62
N GLY A 30 8.57 -13.29 0.53
CA GLY A 30 9.51 -12.32 1.09
C GLY A 30 9.40 -10.90 0.51
N GLU A 31 8.53 -10.66 -0.48
CA GLU A 31 8.35 -9.33 -1.08
C GLU A 31 7.22 -8.53 -0.41
N VAL A 32 7.46 -7.23 -0.29
CA VAL A 32 6.48 -6.22 0.10
C VAL A 32 6.10 -5.39 -1.12
N VAL A 33 4.84 -5.46 -1.52
CA VAL A 33 4.24 -4.59 -2.54
C VAL A 33 3.45 -3.48 -1.88
N VAL A 34 3.62 -2.25 -2.33
CA VAL A 34 2.80 -1.13 -1.87
C VAL A 34 1.95 -0.61 -3.02
N LEU A 35 0.64 -0.50 -2.76
CA LEU A 35 -0.32 0.11 -3.67
C LEU A 35 -0.39 1.61 -3.40
N LEU A 36 -0.12 2.41 -4.43
CA LEU A 36 -0.27 3.85 -4.43
C LEU A 36 -1.33 4.30 -5.44
N GLY A 37 -1.85 5.50 -5.24
CA GLY A 37 -2.80 6.12 -6.14
C GLY A 37 -3.83 6.98 -5.40
N PRO A 38 -4.59 7.83 -6.11
CA PRO A 38 -5.58 8.70 -5.50
C PRO A 38 -6.71 7.94 -4.80
N SER A 39 -7.45 8.62 -3.94
CA SER A 39 -8.66 8.06 -3.33
C SER A 39 -9.67 7.70 -4.43
N GLY A 40 -10.31 6.54 -4.28
CA GLY A 40 -11.27 6.04 -5.28
C GLY A 40 -10.64 5.36 -6.51
N ALA A 41 -9.31 5.31 -6.64
CA ALA A 41 -8.64 4.70 -7.79
C ALA A 41 -8.86 3.18 -7.94
N GLY A 42 -9.38 2.48 -6.91
CA GLY A 42 -9.60 1.03 -6.97
C GLY A 42 -8.66 0.20 -6.09
N LYS A 43 -7.84 0.82 -5.24
CA LYS A 43 -6.90 0.11 -4.34
C LYS A 43 -7.61 -0.90 -3.43
N SER A 44 -8.62 -0.47 -2.69
CA SER A 44 -9.42 -1.35 -1.82
C SER A 44 -10.23 -2.37 -2.62
N THR A 45 -10.62 -2.06 -3.87
CA THR A 45 -11.27 -3.02 -4.77
C THR A 45 -10.31 -4.17 -5.10
N LEU A 46 -9.05 -3.86 -5.47
CA LEU A 46 -8.03 -4.88 -5.69
C LEU A 46 -7.79 -5.71 -4.43
N MET A 47 -7.66 -5.08 -3.25
CA MET A 47 -7.47 -5.79 -1.97
C MET A 47 -8.62 -6.78 -1.69
N ARG A 48 -9.87 -6.38 -1.95
CA ARG A 48 -11.04 -7.23 -1.76
C ARG A 48 -11.12 -8.37 -2.77
N LEU A 49 -10.64 -8.18 -4.00
CA LEU A 49 -10.48 -9.25 -5.01
C LEU A 49 -9.41 -10.25 -4.57
N LEU A 50 -8.25 -9.78 -4.11
CA LEU A 50 -7.17 -10.62 -3.59
C LEU A 50 -7.62 -11.50 -2.42
N ARG A 51 -8.53 -10.98 -1.59
CA ARG A 51 -9.12 -11.71 -0.45
C ARG A 51 -10.28 -12.63 -0.83
N GLY A 52 -10.80 -12.54 -2.06
CA GLY A 52 -11.98 -13.31 -2.50
C GLY A 52 -13.32 -12.74 -2.01
N GLU A 53 -13.36 -11.50 -1.53
CA GLU A 53 -14.62 -10.84 -1.16
C GLU A 53 -15.46 -10.44 -2.38
N LEU A 54 -14.80 -10.15 -3.48
CA LEU A 54 -15.41 -9.81 -4.75
C LEU A 54 -15.13 -10.90 -5.77
N ASP A 55 -16.09 -11.12 -6.67
CA ASP A 55 -15.92 -12.01 -7.80
C ASP A 55 -15.38 -11.22 -8.98
N PRO A 56 -14.27 -11.64 -9.61
CA PRO A 56 -13.77 -10.96 -10.81
C PRO A 56 -14.79 -11.05 -11.96
N LEU A 57 -14.78 -10.05 -12.81
CA LEU A 57 -15.50 -10.07 -14.09
C LEU A 57 -14.76 -11.01 -15.07
N GLU A 58 -13.45 -10.83 -15.16
CA GLU A 58 -12.54 -11.67 -15.92
C GLU A 58 -11.27 -11.95 -15.11
N GLY A 59 -10.58 -13.01 -15.49
CA GLY A 59 -9.32 -13.40 -14.86
C GLY A 59 -9.47 -14.12 -13.53
N ALA A 60 -8.36 -14.25 -12.82
CA ALA A 60 -8.29 -14.97 -11.56
C ALA A 60 -7.17 -14.46 -10.67
N VAL A 61 -7.31 -14.74 -9.37
CA VAL A 61 -6.26 -14.57 -8.36
C VAL A 61 -5.85 -15.95 -7.85
N HIS A 62 -4.57 -16.21 -7.82
CA HIS A 62 -4.00 -17.43 -7.25
C HIS A 62 -3.09 -17.07 -6.07
N VAL A 63 -3.20 -17.83 -4.99
CA VAL A 63 -2.33 -17.76 -3.83
C VAL A 63 -1.60 -19.09 -3.70
N VAL A 64 -0.27 -19.05 -3.78
CA VAL A 64 0.61 -20.24 -3.81
C VAL A 64 0.13 -21.27 -4.85
N GLY A 65 -0.20 -20.77 -6.06
CA GLY A 65 -0.66 -21.58 -7.18
C GLY A 65 -2.11 -22.09 -7.09
N GLU A 66 -2.83 -21.85 -5.99
CA GLU A 66 -4.23 -22.23 -5.82
C GLU A 66 -5.17 -21.05 -6.08
N PRO A 67 -6.26 -21.22 -6.85
CA PRO A 67 -7.20 -20.14 -7.08
C PRO A 67 -7.91 -19.72 -5.79
N VAL A 68 -8.01 -18.40 -5.59
CA VAL A 68 -8.75 -17.83 -4.47
C VAL A 68 -10.25 -18.09 -4.68
N LYS A 69 -10.87 -18.72 -3.69
CA LYS A 69 -12.32 -18.97 -3.69
C LYS A 69 -13.06 -17.69 -3.27
N THR A 70 -14.02 -17.30 -4.08
CA THR A 70 -14.80 -16.10 -3.85
C THR A 70 -16.08 -16.36 -3.06
N ARG A 71 -16.73 -15.31 -2.53
CA ARG A 71 -17.98 -15.40 -1.76
C ARG A 71 -19.12 -16.11 -2.50
N LYS A 72 -19.13 -16.14 -3.82
CA LYS A 72 -20.09 -16.97 -4.57
C LYS A 72 -19.90 -18.46 -4.34
N LYS A 73 -18.68 -18.89 -4.01
CA LYS A 73 -18.32 -20.30 -3.84
C LYS A 73 -18.22 -20.74 -2.39
N ILE A 74 -18.01 -19.80 -1.45
CA ILE A 74 -17.83 -20.08 -0.03
C ILE A 74 -18.56 -19.06 0.84
N LEU A 75 -19.14 -19.52 1.98
CA LEU A 75 -19.83 -18.68 2.94
C LEU A 75 -18.87 -17.85 3.80
N VAL A 76 -17.71 -18.40 4.12
CA VAL A 76 -16.69 -17.78 4.97
C VAL A 76 -15.39 -17.71 4.18
N LEU A 77 -14.76 -16.53 4.17
CA LEU A 77 -13.46 -16.32 3.51
C LEU A 77 -12.40 -17.20 4.15
N ASP A 78 -11.49 -17.71 3.34
CA ASP A 78 -10.39 -18.55 3.81
C ASP A 78 -9.22 -17.70 4.31
N GLU A 79 -9.25 -17.37 5.60
CA GLU A 79 -8.20 -16.57 6.25
C GLU A 79 -6.85 -17.29 6.33
N SER A 80 -6.80 -18.59 6.04
CA SER A 80 -5.51 -19.30 5.91
C SER A 80 -4.76 -18.97 4.63
N LYS A 81 -5.43 -18.40 3.63
CA LYS A 81 -4.82 -17.97 2.36
C LYS A 81 -4.31 -16.55 2.40
N ALA A 82 -5.01 -15.65 3.10
CA ALA A 82 -4.63 -14.25 3.20
C ALA A 82 -5.02 -13.68 4.58
N GLY A 83 -4.02 -13.27 5.35
CA GLY A 83 -4.23 -12.48 6.57
C GLY A 83 -4.69 -11.07 6.19
N TRP A 84 -5.68 -10.56 6.90
CA TRP A 84 -6.29 -9.28 6.61
C TRP A 84 -6.19 -8.31 7.77
N VAL A 85 -5.66 -7.13 7.50
CA VAL A 85 -5.63 -6.01 8.45
C VAL A 85 -6.45 -4.87 7.86
N PRO A 86 -7.68 -4.66 8.35
CA PRO A 86 -8.58 -3.64 7.81
C PRO A 86 -8.15 -2.23 8.22
N GLN A 87 -8.71 -1.22 7.55
CA GLN A 87 -8.51 0.20 7.86
C GLN A 87 -8.98 0.56 9.29
N LEU A 88 -10.12 0.01 9.71
CA LEU A 88 -10.59 0.08 11.09
C LEU A 88 -10.37 -1.28 11.73
N ASP A 89 -9.72 -1.32 12.88
CA ASP A 89 -9.47 -2.59 13.56
C ASP A 89 -10.79 -3.32 13.90
N ASP A 90 -10.78 -4.64 13.77
CA ASP A 90 -11.89 -5.53 14.08
C ASP A 90 -11.65 -6.28 15.41
N LEU A 91 -10.84 -5.70 16.28
CA LEU A 91 -10.47 -6.27 17.57
C LEU A 91 -11.65 -6.22 18.56
N GLN A 92 -11.72 -7.22 19.43
CA GLN A 92 -12.70 -7.25 20.52
C GLN A 92 -12.14 -6.45 21.71
N PRO A 93 -12.70 -5.26 22.01
CA PRO A 93 -12.07 -4.30 22.92
C PRO A 93 -11.99 -4.78 24.38
N MET A 94 -12.85 -5.71 24.77
CA MET A 94 -12.92 -6.26 26.14
C MET A 94 -11.99 -7.45 26.34
N LEU A 95 -11.59 -8.12 25.27
CA LEU A 95 -10.63 -9.21 25.32
C LEU A 95 -9.21 -8.67 25.39
N THR A 96 -8.31 -9.46 25.98
CA THR A 96 -6.87 -9.16 25.98
C THR A 96 -6.29 -9.23 24.57
N ALA A 97 -5.07 -8.69 24.39
CA ALA A 97 -4.36 -8.83 23.12
C ALA A 97 -4.13 -10.32 22.78
N ARG A 98 -3.75 -11.15 23.77
CA ARG A 98 -3.58 -12.60 23.60
C ARG A 98 -4.85 -13.26 23.11
N GLU A 99 -5.97 -13.01 23.77
CA GLU A 99 -7.28 -13.59 23.41
C GLU A 99 -7.70 -13.18 21.99
N ASN A 100 -7.47 -11.92 21.59
CA ASN A 100 -7.71 -11.45 20.23
C ASN A 100 -6.87 -12.22 19.19
N ILE A 101 -5.59 -12.45 19.48
CA ILE A 101 -4.68 -13.21 18.60
C ILE A 101 -5.10 -14.69 18.58
N ALA A 102 -5.38 -15.28 19.73
CA ALA A 102 -5.74 -16.70 19.86
C ALA A 102 -7.09 -17.04 19.22
N HIS A 103 -7.97 -16.06 18.98
CA HIS A 103 -9.34 -16.28 18.50
C HIS A 103 -9.39 -17.09 17.18
N HIS A 104 -8.41 -16.92 16.31
CA HIS A 104 -8.30 -17.65 15.04
C HIS A 104 -7.59 -19.01 15.16
N LEU A 105 -7.06 -19.35 16.34
CA LEU A 105 -6.25 -20.55 16.61
C LEU A 105 -7.01 -21.64 17.38
N LEU A 106 -8.33 -21.56 17.48
CA LEU A 106 -9.15 -22.48 18.29
C LEU A 106 -9.13 -23.93 17.80
N ARG A 107 -8.59 -24.19 16.60
CA ARG A 107 -8.43 -25.54 16.04
C ARG A 107 -7.12 -26.23 16.44
N LEU A 108 -6.16 -25.45 16.97
CA LEU A 108 -4.88 -25.96 17.44
C LEU A 108 -5.02 -26.53 18.86
N GLU A 109 -4.19 -27.49 19.17
CA GLU A 109 -4.00 -27.96 20.55
C GLU A 109 -3.49 -26.80 21.43
N GLU A 110 -3.81 -26.84 22.72
CA GLU A 110 -3.55 -25.72 23.63
C GLU A 110 -2.08 -25.31 23.68
N GLU A 111 -1.16 -26.25 23.74
CA GLU A 111 0.28 -25.99 23.79
C GLU A 111 0.77 -25.32 22.49
N GLU A 112 0.35 -25.81 21.34
CA GLU A 112 0.70 -25.24 20.02
C GLU A 112 0.11 -23.84 19.88
N ARG A 113 -1.12 -23.63 20.31
CA ARG A 113 -1.80 -22.34 20.29
C ARG A 113 -1.06 -21.31 21.14
N GLU A 114 -0.71 -21.66 22.40
CA GLU A 114 0.02 -20.75 23.29
C GLU A 114 1.41 -20.42 22.75
N GLN A 115 2.14 -21.41 22.24
CA GLN A 115 3.44 -21.16 21.59
C GLN A 115 3.30 -20.20 20.41
N ARG A 116 2.29 -20.39 19.57
CA ARG A 116 2.04 -19.53 18.40
C ARG A 116 1.70 -18.09 18.82
N VAL A 117 0.88 -17.91 19.85
CA VAL A 117 0.55 -16.59 20.41
C VAL A 117 1.81 -15.93 20.97
N ASP A 118 2.66 -16.67 21.71
CA ASP A 118 3.91 -16.14 22.26
C ASP A 118 4.87 -15.64 21.16
N ASP A 119 4.96 -16.38 20.06
CA ASP A 119 5.80 -16.00 18.92
C ASP A 119 5.28 -14.69 18.27
N LEU A 120 3.97 -14.56 18.10
CA LEU A 120 3.35 -13.34 17.53
C LEU A 120 3.44 -12.15 18.49
N VAL A 121 3.23 -12.36 19.79
CA VAL A 121 3.42 -11.34 20.84
C VAL A 121 4.86 -10.82 20.81
N ARG A 122 5.84 -11.71 20.63
CA ARG A 122 7.26 -11.35 20.49
C ARG A 122 7.53 -10.58 19.21
N ALA A 123 7.11 -11.11 18.06
CA ALA A 123 7.30 -10.48 16.75
C ALA A 123 6.69 -9.07 16.68
N MET A 124 5.54 -8.86 17.32
CA MET A 124 4.85 -7.56 17.33
C MET A 124 5.18 -6.70 18.56
N GLN A 125 6.19 -7.05 19.36
CA GLN A 125 6.65 -6.26 20.52
C GLN A 125 5.52 -5.91 21.50
N LEU A 126 4.69 -6.90 21.82
CA LEU A 126 3.54 -6.77 22.72
C LEU A 126 3.82 -7.31 24.15
N GLN A 127 5.05 -7.80 24.41
CA GLN A 127 5.42 -8.37 25.71
C GLN A 127 5.10 -7.39 26.83
N GLY A 128 4.55 -7.93 27.93
CA GLY A 128 4.15 -7.18 29.11
C GLY A 128 2.87 -6.36 28.96
N GLN A 129 2.27 -6.32 27.76
CA GLN A 129 0.98 -5.67 27.49
C GLN A 129 -0.04 -6.63 26.86
N ASP A 130 0.38 -7.82 26.51
CA ASP A 130 -0.44 -8.85 25.88
C ASP A 130 -1.60 -9.35 26.73
N GLN A 131 -1.49 -9.22 28.07
CA GLN A 131 -2.55 -9.54 29.02
C GLN A 131 -3.52 -8.36 29.26
N LEU A 132 -3.26 -7.18 28.71
CA LEU A 132 -4.18 -6.05 28.83
C LEU A 132 -5.35 -6.17 27.84
N PRO A 133 -6.56 -5.74 28.24
CA PRO A 133 -7.66 -5.64 27.29
C PRO A 133 -7.33 -4.60 26.21
N VAL A 134 -7.73 -4.89 24.96
CA VAL A 134 -7.39 -4.07 23.78
C VAL A 134 -7.77 -2.60 23.96
N ARG A 135 -8.91 -2.32 24.64
CA ARG A 135 -9.34 -0.94 24.95
C ARG A 135 -8.33 -0.14 25.80
N ALA A 136 -7.45 -0.80 26.54
CA ALA A 136 -6.43 -0.14 27.37
C ALA A 136 -5.12 0.09 26.61
N LEU A 137 -4.99 -0.41 25.38
CA LEU A 137 -3.80 -0.26 24.55
C LEU A 137 -3.80 1.06 23.78
N SER A 138 -2.59 1.60 23.49
CA SER A 138 -2.42 2.70 22.55
C SER A 138 -2.81 2.30 21.14
N GLY A 139 -3.08 3.27 20.25
CA GLY A 139 -3.41 3.03 18.85
C GLY A 139 -2.38 2.13 18.14
N GLY A 140 -1.10 2.44 18.30
CA GLY A 140 -0.02 1.64 17.72
C GLY A 140 0.04 0.21 18.27
N LYS A 141 -0.24 0.02 19.56
CA LYS A 141 -0.31 -1.34 20.14
C LYS A 141 -1.53 -2.11 19.66
N ARG A 142 -2.70 -1.47 19.53
CA ARG A 142 -3.87 -2.10 18.89
C ARG A 142 -3.56 -2.53 17.47
N GLN A 143 -2.88 -1.68 16.70
CA GLN A 143 -2.48 -2.03 15.33
C GLN A 143 -1.56 -3.25 15.28
N ARG A 144 -0.60 -3.35 16.21
CA ARG A 144 0.27 -4.53 16.34
C ARG A 144 -0.52 -5.81 16.69
N VAL A 145 -1.55 -5.70 17.53
CA VAL A 145 -2.47 -6.81 17.83
C VAL A 145 -3.24 -7.22 16.57
N SER A 146 -3.75 -6.27 15.78
CA SER A 146 -4.46 -6.54 14.53
C SER A 146 -3.57 -7.27 13.50
N ILE A 147 -2.31 -6.86 13.37
CA ILE A 147 -1.34 -7.54 12.50
C ILE A 147 -1.04 -8.96 13.04
N ALA A 148 -0.79 -9.12 14.35
CA ALA A 148 -0.56 -10.43 14.96
C ALA A 148 -1.76 -11.38 14.74
N LYS A 149 -2.99 -10.88 14.94
CA LYS A 149 -4.23 -11.61 14.67
C LYS A 149 -4.32 -12.06 13.22
N ALA A 150 -4.05 -11.17 12.26
CA ALA A 150 -4.05 -11.49 10.83
C ALA A 150 -3.03 -12.57 10.46
N MET A 151 -1.90 -12.63 11.19
CA MET A 151 -0.83 -13.60 11.00
C MET A 151 -1.00 -14.91 11.78
N ALA A 152 -2.05 -15.03 12.60
CA ALA A 152 -2.24 -16.17 13.49
C ALA A 152 -2.25 -17.52 12.73
N ASN A 153 -3.00 -17.62 11.65
CA ASN A 153 -3.12 -18.82 10.81
C ASN A 153 -1.96 -19.06 9.83
N GLN A 154 -0.83 -18.33 9.96
CA GLN A 154 0.33 -18.43 9.06
C GLN A 154 -0.02 -18.28 7.57
N PRO A 155 -0.79 -17.26 7.20
CA PRO A 155 -1.17 -17.09 5.80
C PRO A 155 0.06 -16.81 4.95
N PRO A 156 0.13 -17.32 3.70
CA PRO A 156 1.22 -17.01 2.78
C PRO A 156 1.23 -15.57 2.29
N VAL A 157 0.15 -14.83 2.55
CA VAL A 157 -0.03 -13.43 2.12
C VAL A 157 -0.61 -12.60 3.26
N LEU A 158 -0.02 -11.43 3.52
CA LEU A 158 -0.56 -10.39 4.40
C LEU A 158 -1.10 -9.23 3.57
N LEU A 159 -2.37 -8.88 3.77
CA LEU A 159 -3.04 -7.76 3.14
C LEU A 159 -3.33 -6.67 4.19
N MET A 160 -2.90 -5.42 3.96
CA MET A 160 -3.11 -4.29 4.87
C MET A 160 -3.73 -3.11 4.12
N ASP A 161 -4.99 -2.76 4.42
CA ASP A 161 -5.71 -1.68 3.74
C ASP A 161 -5.76 -0.42 4.61
N GLU A 162 -4.87 0.56 4.30
CA GLU A 162 -4.79 1.89 4.95
C GLU A 162 -4.75 1.86 6.50
N SER A 163 -4.41 0.75 7.06
CA SER A 163 -4.54 0.44 8.49
C SER A 163 -3.60 1.25 9.40
N LEU A 164 -2.61 1.97 8.84
CA LEU A 164 -1.62 2.76 9.58
C LEU A 164 -1.86 4.28 9.48
N ALA A 165 -2.92 4.73 8.79
CA ALA A 165 -3.13 6.13 8.45
C ALA A 165 -3.31 7.07 9.66
N GLN A 166 -3.81 6.56 10.79
CA GLN A 166 -4.11 7.35 11.99
C GLN A 166 -2.97 7.37 13.03
N LEU A 167 -1.83 6.75 12.73
CA LEU A 167 -0.70 6.66 13.65
C LEU A 167 0.28 7.82 13.44
N ASP A 168 0.94 8.21 14.53
CA ASP A 168 2.07 9.14 14.43
C ASP A 168 3.22 8.54 13.64
N LEU A 169 4.06 9.41 13.05
CA LEU A 169 5.14 9.02 12.14
C LEU A 169 6.08 7.97 12.75
N ARG A 170 6.49 8.13 14.01
CA ARG A 170 7.45 7.22 14.65
C ARG A 170 6.86 5.83 14.84
N THR A 171 5.62 5.77 15.35
CA THR A 171 4.90 4.50 15.55
C THR A 171 4.65 3.81 14.22
N LYS A 172 4.19 4.54 13.19
CA LYS A 172 3.97 4.03 11.83
C LYS A 172 5.25 3.45 11.25
N THR A 173 6.34 4.21 11.24
CA THR A 173 7.64 3.77 10.73
C THR A 173 8.13 2.49 11.42
N SER A 174 8.02 2.42 12.76
CA SER A 174 8.40 1.23 13.53
C SER A 174 7.60 0.01 13.10
N ILE A 175 6.27 0.13 12.96
CA ILE A 175 5.42 -0.98 12.55
C ILE A 175 5.75 -1.43 11.12
N LEU A 176 5.96 -0.50 10.20
CA LEU A 176 6.32 -0.83 8.80
C LEU A 176 7.63 -1.61 8.72
N ILE A 177 8.64 -1.22 9.50
CA ILE A 177 9.93 -1.94 9.58
C ILE A 177 9.72 -3.36 10.14
N ASP A 178 8.95 -3.49 11.23
CA ASP A 178 8.66 -4.79 11.84
C ASP A 178 7.88 -5.71 10.88
N VAL A 179 6.90 -5.16 10.14
CA VAL A 179 6.17 -5.89 9.09
C VAL A 179 7.10 -6.35 7.98
N LYS A 180 7.98 -5.48 7.47
CA LYS A 180 8.94 -5.85 6.43
C LYS A 180 9.88 -6.97 6.89
N GLN A 181 10.35 -6.90 8.13
CA GLN A 181 11.19 -7.94 8.71
C GLN A 181 10.43 -9.27 8.84
N MET A 182 9.21 -9.23 9.38
CA MET A 182 8.35 -10.40 9.53
C MET A 182 8.05 -11.08 8.17
N VAL A 183 7.76 -10.29 7.13
CA VAL A 183 7.51 -10.77 5.77
C VAL A 183 8.73 -11.54 5.23
N ARG A 184 9.92 -11.00 5.45
CA ARG A 184 11.18 -11.64 5.02
C ARG A 184 11.49 -12.90 5.82
N ASP A 185 11.36 -12.85 7.14
CA ASP A 185 11.68 -13.98 8.01
C ASP A 185 10.72 -15.15 7.80
N ALA A 186 9.43 -14.85 7.65
CA ALA A 186 8.39 -15.84 7.41
C ALA A 186 8.29 -16.29 5.94
N GLN A 187 9.03 -15.63 5.01
CA GLN A 187 8.96 -15.88 3.56
C GLN A 187 7.52 -15.83 3.01
N ILE A 188 6.72 -14.89 3.49
CA ILE A 188 5.37 -14.60 2.99
C ILE A 188 5.41 -13.39 2.04
N ALA A 189 4.33 -13.15 1.30
CA ALA A 189 4.14 -11.89 0.58
C ALA A 189 3.36 -10.89 1.43
N ALA A 190 3.58 -9.58 1.22
CA ALA A 190 2.70 -8.56 1.76
C ALA A 190 2.27 -7.57 0.70
N ILE A 191 1.00 -7.17 0.72
CA ILE A 191 0.45 -6.12 -0.13
C ILE A 191 -0.20 -5.08 0.79
N LEU A 192 0.33 -3.86 0.76
CA LEU A 192 -0.08 -2.76 1.63
C LEU A 192 -0.64 -1.60 0.82
N VAL A 193 -1.74 -1.03 1.26
CA VAL A 193 -2.21 0.28 0.77
C VAL A 193 -1.67 1.36 1.68
N LEU A 194 -0.87 2.26 1.14
CA LEU A 194 -0.33 3.41 1.85
C LEU A 194 -0.72 4.71 1.11
N HIS A 195 -0.83 5.80 1.87
CA HIS A 195 -1.13 7.13 1.31
C HIS A 195 0.14 7.96 1.11
N ASP A 196 1.13 7.77 1.99
CA ASP A 196 2.36 8.54 1.97
C ASP A 196 3.40 7.85 1.07
N PRO A 197 3.81 8.46 -0.03
CA PRO A 197 4.84 7.91 -0.89
C PRO A 197 6.18 7.69 -0.19
N SER A 198 6.50 8.51 0.82
CA SER A 198 7.76 8.34 1.59
C SER A 198 7.76 7.03 2.36
N ASP A 199 6.62 6.65 2.97
CA ASP A 199 6.46 5.35 3.62
C ASP A 199 6.59 4.21 2.61
N ALA A 200 5.98 4.38 1.43
CA ALA A 200 6.05 3.39 0.36
C ALA A 200 7.49 3.18 -0.13
N LEU A 201 8.23 4.28 -0.39
CA LEU A 201 9.64 4.23 -0.81
C LEU A 201 10.55 3.57 0.24
N MET A 202 10.21 3.71 1.53
CA MET A 202 10.99 3.12 2.62
C MET A 202 10.88 1.60 2.67
N ILE A 203 9.70 1.03 2.41
CA ILE A 203 9.47 -0.39 2.69
C ILE A 203 9.20 -1.25 1.47
N ALA A 204 8.73 -0.70 0.35
CA ALA A 204 8.34 -1.48 -0.81
C ALA A 204 9.55 -2.14 -1.48
N ASP A 205 9.38 -3.38 -1.90
CA ASP A 205 10.25 -4.04 -2.88
C ASP A 205 9.69 -3.81 -4.29
N GLN A 206 8.35 -3.62 -4.41
CA GLN A 206 7.67 -3.16 -5.61
C GLN A 206 6.60 -2.11 -5.25
N LEU A 207 6.42 -1.13 -6.14
CA LEU A 207 5.28 -0.23 -6.13
C LEU A 207 4.32 -0.61 -7.25
N TRP A 208 3.03 -0.59 -6.94
CA TRP A 208 1.96 -0.71 -7.91
C TRP A 208 1.10 0.55 -7.85
N VAL A 209 1.08 1.31 -8.94
CA VAL A 209 0.33 2.56 -9.03
C VAL A 209 -1.00 2.30 -9.71
N ILE A 210 -2.09 2.61 -8.99
CA ILE A 210 -3.46 2.46 -9.48
C ILE A 210 -4.04 3.85 -9.72
N LYS A 211 -4.56 4.06 -10.93
CA LYS A 211 -5.23 5.30 -11.34
C LYS A 211 -6.43 4.97 -12.20
N ASP A 212 -7.57 5.65 -11.97
CA ASP A 212 -8.79 5.55 -12.75
C ASP A 212 -9.25 4.09 -12.98
N GLY A 213 -9.13 3.26 -11.94
CA GLY A 213 -9.52 1.85 -11.99
C GLY A 213 -8.52 0.91 -12.65
N ALA A 214 -7.34 1.37 -13.05
CA ALA A 214 -6.33 0.56 -13.70
C ALA A 214 -5.00 0.52 -12.93
N LEU A 215 -4.29 -0.62 -13.01
CA LEU A 215 -2.88 -0.73 -12.61
C LEU A 215 -2.04 -0.14 -13.74
N VAL A 216 -1.66 1.14 -13.60
CA VAL A 216 -1.03 1.91 -14.69
C VAL A 216 0.48 1.78 -14.73
N GLN A 217 1.15 1.57 -13.60
CA GLN A 217 2.60 1.33 -13.56
C GLN A 217 2.95 0.42 -12.38
N LYS A 218 3.89 -0.48 -12.58
CA LYS A 218 4.43 -1.35 -11.52
C LYS A 218 5.92 -1.59 -11.71
N GLY A 219 6.64 -1.71 -10.60
CA GLY A 219 8.10 -1.94 -10.64
C GLY A 219 8.78 -1.60 -9.33
N LYS A 220 10.09 -1.58 -9.35
CA LYS A 220 10.86 -1.14 -8.19
C LYS A 220 10.61 0.34 -7.91
N PRO A 221 10.59 0.76 -6.62
CA PRO A 221 10.38 2.16 -6.24
C PRO A 221 11.30 3.12 -6.97
N GLU A 222 12.60 2.81 -7.04
CA GLU A 222 13.62 3.63 -7.69
C GLU A 222 13.37 3.83 -9.20
N ASP A 223 12.85 2.81 -9.89
CA ASP A 223 12.59 2.86 -11.32
C ASP A 223 11.36 3.73 -11.61
N ILE A 224 10.30 3.60 -10.79
CA ILE A 224 9.07 4.40 -10.93
C ILE A 224 9.33 5.88 -10.64
N VAL A 225 10.10 6.19 -9.58
CA VAL A 225 10.46 7.58 -9.25
C VAL A 225 11.32 8.20 -10.35
N LYS A 226 12.27 7.43 -10.91
CA LYS A 226 13.18 7.90 -11.96
C LYS A 226 12.48 8.09 -13.31
N ALA A 227 11.56 7.20 -13.64
CA ALA A 227 10.87 7.18 -14.94
C ALA A 227 9.36 6.95 -14.75
N PRO A 228 8.63 7.92 -14.16
CA PRO A 228 7.18 7.83 -14.05
C PRO A 228 6.54 7.94 -15.44
N GLU A 229 5.57 7.06 -15.72
CA GLU A 229 4.91 6.98 -17.04
C GLU A 229 3.96 8.14 -17.33
N SER A 230 3.55 8.89 -16.29
CA SER A 230 2.68 10.07 -16.44
C SER A 230 2.98 11.15 -15.41
N HIS A 231 2.51 12.39 -15.67
CA HIS A 231 2.60 13.47 -14.70
C HIS A 231 1.84 13.16 -13.40
N ALA A 232 0.74 12.42 -13.48
CA ALA A 232 -0.02 12.02 -12.29
C ALA A 232 0.78 11.09 -11.38
N ILE A 233 1.60 10.20 -11.95
CA ILE A 233 2.50 9.33 -11.19
C ILE A 233 3.67 10.13 -10.62
N ALA A 234 4.28 11.01 -11.42
CA ALA A 234 5.34 11.90 -10.96
C ALA A 234 4.92 12.75 -9.77
N GLY A 235 3.70 13.30 -9.82
CA GLY A 235 3.11 14.12 -8.77
C GLY A 235 2.82 13.40 -7.44
N LEU A 236 2.90 12.07 -7.41
CA LEU A 236 2.87 11.33 -6.14
C LEU A 236 4.17 11.54 -5.34
N PHE A 237 5.29 11.74 -6.00
CA PHE A 237 6.62 11.71 -5.37
C PHE A 237 7.25 13.09 -5.18
N ASP A 238 6.96 14.07 -6.04
CA ASP A 238 7.49 15.43 -5.93
C ASP A 238 6.54 16.44 -6.60
N HIS A 239 6.82 17.71 -6.38
CA HIS A 239 6.11 18.79 -7.05
C HIS A 239 6.44 18.81 -8.55
N ILE A 240 5.42 18.93 -9.37
CA ILE A 240 5.52 18.97 -10.83
C ILE A 240 4.88 20.23 -11.39
N ASN A 241 5.35 20.63 -12.56
CA ASN A 241 4.69 21.60 -13.41
C ASN A 241 4.00 20.87 -14.57
N VAL A 242 2.75 21.19 -14.85
CA VAL A 242 1.99 20.64 -15.96
C VAL A 242 1.46 21.82 -16.80
N VAL A 243 1.71 21.81 -18.09
CA VAL A 243 1.25 22.85 -19.02
C VAL A 243 0.85 22.21 -20.34
N ALA A 244 0.12 22.95 -21.20
CA ALA A 244 -0.18 22.47 -22.54
C ALA A 244 1.11 22.16 -23.32
N SER A 245 1.10 21.11 -24.12
CA SER A 245 2.29 20.69 -24.91
C SER A 245 2.81 21.78 -25.86
N THR A 246 1.92 22.69 -26.26
CA THR A 246 2.22 23.85 -27.12
C THR A 246 2.87 25.03 -26.38
N ALA A 247 2.93 25.00 -25.04
CA ALA A 247 3.52 26.06 -24.24
C ALA A 247 5.03 26.19 -24.55
N ASP A 248 5.50 27.37 -24.89
CA ASP A 248 6.91 27.64 -25.15
C ASP A 248 7.63 28.06 -23.87
N ILE A 249 7.99 27.05 -23.05
CA ILE A 249 8.70 27.23 -21.78
C ILE A 249 9.98 26.40 -21.80
N PRO A 250 11.15 27.00 -21.52
CA PRO A 250 12.42 26.26 -21.45
C PRO A 250 12.42 25.17 -20.40
N GLY A 251 13.06 24.04 -20.70
CA GLY A 251 13.23 22.94 -19.72
C GLY A 251 13.18 21.56 -20.35
N PRO A 252 13.54 20.52 -19.59
CA PRO A 252 13.53 19.14 -20.04
C PRO A 252 12.13 18.50 -19.88
N TRP A 253 11.16 19.07 -20.58
CA TRP A 253 9.75 18.65 -20.51
C TRP A 253 9.51 17.24 -21.06
N ARG A 254 8.68 16.48 -20.35
CA ARG A 254 8.19 15.17 -20.75
C ARG A 254 6.76 15.29 -21.28
N LEU A 255 6.44 14.64 -22.39
CA LEU A 255 5.11 14.69 -22.99
C LEU A 255 4.18 13.66 -22.33
N ASP A 256 2.93 14.07 -22.13
CA ASP A 256 1.84 13.21 -21.62
C ASP A 256 0.54 13.67 -22.31
N GLY A 257 0.26 13.10 -23.48
CA GLY A 257 -0.85 13.49 -24.34
C GLY A 257 -0.74 14.92 -24.84
N GLU A 258 -1.76 15.75 -24.61
CA GLU A 258 -1.78 17.17 -24.98
C GLU A 258 -1.07 18.08 -23.95
N GLU A 259 -0.56 17.51 -22.88
CA GLU A 259 0.17 18.18 -21.83
C GLU A 259 1.65 17.83 -21.85
N LYS A 260 2.49 18.67 -21.24
CA LYS A 260 3.86 18.36 -20.90
C LYS A 260 4.14 18.70 -19.46
N TRP A 261 5.07 18.00 -18.86
CA TRP A 261 5.39 18.13 -17.44
C TRP A 261 6.88 18.01 -17.14
N LEU A 262 7.31 18.59 -16.02
CA LEU A 262 8.63 18.38 -15.43
C LEU A 262 8.57 18.55 -13.91
N PHE A 263 9.54 18.00 -13.21
CA PHE A 263 9.66 18.24 -11.78
C PHE A 263 10.02 19.71 -11.49
N ALA A 264 9.54 20.23 -10.35
CA ALA A 264 9.82 21.61 -9.96
C ALA A 264 11.32 21.91 -9.82
N HIS A 265 12.13 20.91 -9.42
CA HIS A 265 13.59 21.05 -9.31
C HIS A 265 14.33 21.01 -10.66
N GLU A 266 13.68 20.56 -11.73
CA GLU A 266 14.23 20.56 -13.10
C GLU A 266 13.95 21.88 -13.85
N LEU A 267 13.06 22.73 -13.32
CA LEU A 267 12.74 24.00 -13.97
C LEU A 267 13.97 24.92 -13.88
N PRO A 268 14.54 25.36 -15.03
CA PRO A 268 15.68 26.28 -15.03
C PRO A 268 15.26 27.64 -14.46
N ALA A 269 16.23 28.45 -14.12
CA ALA A 269 16.01 29.88 -13.83
C ALA A 269 15.44 30.58 -15.07
N LEU A 270 14.28 31.18 -14.92
CA LEU A 270 13.59 31.88 -16.01
C LEU A 270 13.83 33.38 -15.85
N GLU A 271 14.53 33.99 -16.84
CA GLU A 271 14.78 35.40 -16.83
C GLU A 271 13.47 36.20 -16.93
N GLY A 272 13.31 37.19 -16.05
CA GLY A 272 12.09 38.01 -15.99
C GLY A 272 10.90 37.34 -15.31
N ALA A 273 11.08 36.20 -14.66
CA ALA A 273 10.00 35.58 -13.86
C ALA A 273 9.68 36.43 -12.63
N GLU A 274 8.38 36.61 -12.37
CA GLU A 274 7.85 37.26 -11.17
C GLU A 274 7.67 36.23 -10.05
N LEU A 275 8.27 36.47 -8.87
CA LEU A 275 8.02 35.67 -7.70
C LEU A 275 6.63 35.98 -7.14
N LEU A 276 5.75 35.00 -7.10
CA LEU A 276 4.40 35.12 -6.55
C LEU A 276 4.38 34.74 -5.07
N ASP A 277 5.10 33.66 -4.73
CA ASP A 277 5.05 33.10 -3.37
C ASP A 277 6.27 32.20 -3.11
N SER A 278 6.57 31.93 -1.86
CA SER A 278 7.61 30.96 -1.46
C SER A 278 7.17 30.14 -0.26
N TYR A 279 7.44 28.84 -0.29
CA TYR A 279 7.06 27.89 0.74
C TYR A 279 8.28 27.12 1.21
N THR A 280 8.35 26.86 2.51
CA THR A 280 9.34 25.92 3.07
C THR A 280 8.70 24.53 3.11
N THR A 281 9.33 23.56 2.46
CA THR A 281 8.91 22.16 2.44
C THR A 281 9.95 21.30 3.16
N PRO A 282 9.63 20.08 3.58
CA PRO A 282 10.61 19.17 4.17
C PRO A 282 11.80 18.88 3.25
N SER A 283 11.61 19.01 1.93
CA SER A 283 12.63 18.78 0.89
C SER A 283 13.34 20.05 0.42
N GLY A 284 13.08 21.20 1.06
CA GLY A 284 13.70 22.49 0.72
C GLY A 284 12.70 23.61 0.49
N SER A 285 13.15 24.70 -0.15
CA SER A 285 12.28 25.81 -0.50
C SER A 285 11.66 25.59 -1.87
N LEU A 286 10.35 25.83 -1.97
CA LEU A 286 9.59 25.81 -3.21
C LEU A 286 9.12 27.23 -3.51
N ARG A 287 9.33 27.71 -4.74
CA ARG A 287 8.91 29.04 -5.20
C ARG A 287 7.81 28.89 -6.22
N ARG A 288 6.73 29.66 -6.07
CA ARG A 288 5.73 29.85 -7.11
C ARG A 288 6.10 31.11 -7.90
N ILE A 289 6.32 30.95 -9.18
CA ILE A 289 6.71 32.05 -10.08
C ILE A 289 5.71 32.20 -11.21
N ARG A 290 5.58 33.39 -11.74
CA ARG A 290 4.85 33.66 -12.99
C ARG A 290 5.83 34.05 -14.10
N TRP A 291 5.72 33.35 -15.21
CA TRP A 291 6.54 33.62 -16.37
C TRP A 291 5.71 33.48 -17.66
N ASN A 292 5.69 34.55 -18.48
CA ASN A 292 4.91 34.59 -19.73
C ASN A 292 3.44 34.11 -19.60
N GLY A 293 2.82 34.44 -18.46
CA GLY A 293 1.40 34.04 -18.18
C GLY A 293 1.23 32.66 -17.58
N TYR A 294 2.29 31.90 -17.38
CA TYR A 294 2.24 30.59 -16.70
C TYR A 294 2.66 30.71 -15.25
N ASP A 295 1.85 30.12 -14.36
CA ASP A 295 2.23 29.95 -12.94
C ASP A 295 2.96 28.63 -12.78
N LEU A 296 4.22 28.67 -12.35
CA LEU A 296 5.13 27.53 -12.29
C LEU A 296 5.69 27.37 -10.88
N LEU A 297 6.08 26.14 -10.54
CA LEU A 297 6.80 25.81 -9.32
C LEU A 297 8.29 25.61 -9.61
N GLN A 298 9.16 26.25 -8.82
CA GLN A 298 10.62 26.13 -8.89
C GLN A 298 11.16 25.78 -7.51
N LYS A 299 12.13 24.87 -7.45
CA LYS A 299 12.78 24.43 -6.20
C LYS A 299 14.16 25.04 -6.05
#